data_feffa8090b30ad02abd848b054b08e9a
#
_entry.id   feffa8090b30ad02abd848b054b08e9a
#
_cell.length_a   1.000
_cell.length_b   1.000
_cell.length_c   1.000
_cell.angle_alpha   90.00
_cell.angle_beta   90.00
_cell.angle_gamma   90.00
#
_symmetry.space_group_name_H-M   'P 1'
#
loop_
_entity.id
_entity.type
_entity.pdbx_description
1 polymer ?
#
loop_
_entity_poly.entity_id
_entity_poly.type
_entity_poly.pdbx_seq_one_letter_code
_entity_poly.pdbx_strand_id
1 'polypeptide(L)'
;MKKIILAMAAFAFSMGMMAAQDLATATATYNSGAEALTMGNKTSALEYFQKALTMAESLGDEGAEVVANCKTAIPSTILSIGKELYNNKDFTNAKAKFEEAAAVAKEYGNEEVG
;
A
#
# COMPACT_ATOMS: atom_id res chain seq x y z
N MET A 1 1.55 8.20 -12.29
CA MET A 1 0.65 8.02 -11.16
C MET A 1 -0.66 7.39 -11.55
N LYS A 2 -1.37 8.01 -12.50
CA LYS A 2 -2.64 7.44 -12.92
C LYS A 2 -2.46 6.05 -13.49
N LYS A 3 -1.35 5.82 -14.17
CA LYS A 3 -1.09 4.51 -14.75
C LYS A 3 -0.95 3.44 -13.69
N ILE A 4 -0.36 3.80 -12.57
CA ILE A 4 -0.19 2.88 -11.48
C ILE A 4 -1.54 2.49 -10.90
N ILE A 5 -2.40 3.49 -10.76
CA ILE A 5 -3.73 3.26 -10.24
C ILE A 5 -4.52 2.34 -11.16
N LEU A 6 -4.39 2.56 -12.46
CA LEU A 6 -5.06 1.71 -13.42
C LEU A 6 -4.57 0.29 -13.35
N ALA A 7 -3.26 0.12 -13.19
CA ALA A 7 -2.69 -1.21 -13.09
C ALA A 7 -3.23 -1.93 -11.86
N MET A 8 -3.37 -1.19 -10.77
CA MET A 8 -3.91 -1.78 -9.56
C MET A 8 -5.37 -2.17 -9.72
N ALA A 9 -6.12 -1.35 -10.44
CA ALA A 9 -7.52 -1.66 -10.68
C ALA A 9 -7.65 -2.94 -11.49
N ALA A 10 -6.81 -3.08 -12.51
CA ALA A 10 -6.84 -4.28 -13.34
C ALA A 10 -6.47 -5.50 -12.51
N PHE A 11 -5.48 -5.34 -11.66
CA PHE A 11 -5.07 -6.41 -10.79
C PHE A 11 -6.18 -6.79 -9.82
N ALA A 12 -6.85 -5.78 -9.29
CA ALA A 12 -7.96 -6.00 -8.38
C ALA A 12 -9.05 -6.83 -9.06
N PHE A 13 -9.31 -6.52 -10.31
CA PHE A 13 -10.30 -7.27 -11.05
C PHE A 13 -9.91 -8.74 -11.15
N SER A 14 -8.65 -9.00 -11.45
CA SER A 14 -8.16 -10.37 -11.52
C SER A 14 -8.34 -11.07 -10.19
N MET A 15 -8.01 -10.38 -9.12
CA MET A 15 -8.15 -10.95 -7.79
C MET A 15 -9.61 -11.25 -7.49
N GLY A 16 -10.48 -10.36 -7.90
CA GLY A 16 -11.89 -10.53 -7.64
C GLY A 16 -12.46 -11.79 -8.22
N MET A 17 -11.84 -12.30 -9.25
CA MET A 17 -12.32 -13.53 -9.84
C MET A 17 -12.00 -14.75 -8.99
N MET A 18 -11.13 -14.59 -8.04
CA MET A 18 -10.75 -15.69 -7.16
C MET A 18 -11.69 -15.77 -5.98
N ALA A 19 -12.91 -15.80 -6.22
CA ALA A 19 -14.00 -15.79 -5.28
C ALA A 19 -13.68 -16.17 -3.83
N ALA A 20 -12.51 -16.69 -3.57
CA ALA A 20 -12.13 -17.13 -2.22
C ALA A 20 -11.58 -16.02 -1.36
N GLN A 21 -11.62 -14.77 -1.85
CA GLN A 21 -11.11 -13.65 -1.07
C GLN A 21 -12.02 -13.44 0.13
N ASP A 22 -11.45 -13.49 1.30
CA ASP A 22 -12.21 -13.23 2.51
C ASP A 22 -11.35 -12.41 3.46
N LEU A 23 -11.94 -12.06 4.58
CA LEU A 23 -11.27 -11.21 5.54
C LEU A 23 -9.98 -11.85 6.07
N ALA A 24 -10.00 -13.15 6.28
CA ALA A 24 -8.82 -13.85 6.77
C ALA A 24 -7.66 -13.71 5.78
N THR A 25 -7.94 -13.85 4.49
CA THR A 25 -6.91 -13.72 3.48
C THR A 25 -6.38 -12.29 3.39
N ALA A 26 -7.29 -11.31 3.42
CA ALA A 26 -6.88 -9.92 3.39
C ALA A 26 -6.03 -9.57 4.61
N THR A 27 -6.43 -10.04 5.76
CA THR A 27 -5.68 -9.80 7.00
C THR A 27 -4.31 -10.46 6.93
N ALA A 28 -4.25 -11.70 6.45
CA ALA A 28 -2.98 -12.40 6.33
C ALA A 28 -2.04 -11.68 5.36
N THR A 29 -2.58 -11.15 4.28
CA THR A 29 -1.77 -10.42 3.31
C THR A 29 -1.23 -9.14 3.93
N TYR A 30 -2.07 -8.43 4.68
CA TYR A 30 -1.63 -7.25 5.39
C TYR A 30 -0.51 -7.61 6.37
N ASN A 31 -0.68 -8.68 7.11
CA ASN A 31 0.33 -9.10 8.07
C ASN A 31 1.63 -9.48 7.40
N SER A 32 1.55 -10.06 6.20
CA SER A 32 2.76 -10.35 5.43
C SER A 32 3.49 -9.05 5.07
N GLY A 33 2.73 -8.00 4.78
CA GLY A 33 3.33 -6.70 4.51
C GLY A 33 4.02 -6.14 5.74
N ALA A 34 3.37 -6.24 6.88
CA ALA A 34 3.95 -5.76 8.13
C ALA A 34 5.23 -6.52 8.45
N GLU A 35 5.22 -7.82 8.22
CA GLU A 35 6.39 -8.65 8.47
C GLU A 35 7.53 -8.27 7.53
N ALA A 36 7.23 -8.08 6.25
CA ALA A 36 8.24 -7.66 5.29
C ALA A 36 8.84 -6.32 5.69
N LEU A 37 7.99 -5.41 6.17
CA LEU A 37 8.46 -4.10 6.61
C LEU A 37 9.43 -4.25 7.78
N THR A 38 9.07 -5.11 8.73
CA THR A 38 9.93 -5.37 9.89
C THR A 38 11.28 -5.92 9.46
N MET A 39 11.29 -6.72 8.42
CA MET A 39 12.52 -7.31 7.89
C MET A 39 13.31 -6.37 6.99
N GLY A 40 12.81 -5.17 6.78
CA GLY A 40 13.49 -4.20 5.96
C GLY A 40 13.18 -4.28 4.47
N ASN A 41 12.27 -5.17 4.08
CA ASN A 41 11.87 -5.33 2.69
C ASN A 41 10.71 -4.41 2.38
N LYS A 42 11.00 -3.12 2.30
CA LYS A 42 9.93 -2.12 2.16
C LYS A 42 9.18 -2.21 0.86
N THR A 43 9.87 -2.53 -0.22
CA THR A 43 9.19 -2.68 -1.51
C THR A 43 8.21 -3.82 -1.49
N SER A 44 8.61 -4.96 -0.94
CA SER A 44 7.71 -6.10 -0.80
C SER A 44 6.55 -5.77 0.12
N ALA A 45 6.84 -5.06 1.21
CA ALA A 45 5.79 -4.65 2.14
C ALA A 45 4.75 -3.82 1.42
N LEU A 46 5.19 -2.88 0.59
CA LEU A 46 4.27 -2.03 -0.15
C LEU A 46 3.36 -2.86 -1.05
N GLU A 47 3.93 -3.85 -1.73
CA GLU A 47 3.14 -4.71 -2.59
C GLU A 47 2.08 -5.48 -1.81
N TYR A 48 2.46 -6.01 -0.65
CA TYR A 48 1.50 -6.73 0.18
C TYR A 48 0.39 -5.82 0.67
N PHE A 49 0.76 -4.60 1.09
CA PHE A 49 -0.26 -3.66 1.55
C PHE A 49 -1.22 -3.30 0.44
N GLN A 50 -0.71 -3.13 -0.77
CA GLN A 50 -1.57 -2.80 -1.90
C GLN A 50 -2.49 -3.96 -2.25
N LYS A 51 -1.99 -5.18 -2.17
CA LYS A 51 -2.82 -6.36 -2.38
C LYS A 51 -3.90 -6.47 -1.32
N ALA A 52 -3.50 -6.30 -0.06
CA ALA A 52 -4.44 -6.38 1.04
C ALA A 52 -5.54 -5.34 0.90
N LEU A 53 -5.16 -4.14 0.47
CA LEU A 53 -6.15 -3.08 0.26
C LEU A 53 -7.17 -3.49 -0.79
N THR A 54 -6.70 -4.01 -1.91
CA THR A 54 -7.57 -4.45 -2.98
C THR A 54 -8.53 -5.54 -2.50
N MET A 55 -8.00 -6.52 -1.80
CA MET A 55 -8.81 -7.60 -1.27
C MET A 55 -9.86 -7.07 -0.30
N ALA A 56 -9.43 -6.21 0.61
CA ALA A 56 -10.32 -5.71 1.64
C ALA A 56 -11.42 -4.83 1.07
N GLU A 57 -11.07 -4.06 0.04
CA GLU A 57 -12.08 -3.21 -0.61
C GLU A 57 -13.18 -4.03 -1.24
N SER A 58 -12.84 -5.20 -1.76
CA SER A 58 -13.83 -6.06 -2.39
C SER A 58 -14.76 -6.70 -1.38
N LEU A 59 -14.42 -6.64 -0.10
CA LEU A 59 -15.24 -7.22 0.97
C LEU A 59 -16.27 -6.23 1.53
N GLY A 60 -16.20 -4.97 1.09
CA GLY A 60 -17.11 -3.96 1.60
C GLY A 60 -16.89 -3.68 3.08
N ASP A 61 -17.97 -3.65 3.84
CA ASP A 61 -17.89 -3.29 5.26
C ASP A 61 -17.03 -4.26 6.06
N GLU A 62 -17.02 -5.51 5.66
CA GLU A 62 -16.25 -6.52 6.36
C GLU A 62 -14.77 -6.22 6.33
N GLY A 63 -14.30 -5.61 5.24
CA GLY A 63 -12.89 -5.31 5.09
C GLY A 63 -12.51 -3.91 5.52
N ALA A 64 -13.44 -3.15 6.09
CA ALA A 64 -13.21 -1.74 6.37
C ALA A 64 -12.00 -1.49 7.25
N GLU A 65 -11.79 -2.33 8.24
CA GLU A 65 -10.66 -2.16 9.15
C GLU A 65 -9.34 -2.38 8.42
N VAL A 66 -9.27 -3.42 7.60
CA VAL A 66 -8.05 -3.68 6.83
C VAL A 66 -7.81 -2.57 5.83
N VAL A 67 -8.90 -2.06 5.21
CA VAL A 67 -8.78 -0.93 4.29
C VAL A 67 -8.15 0.25 5.00
N ALA A 68 -8.64 0.58 6.19
CA ALA A 68 -8.12 1.72 6.93
C ALA A 68 -6.64 1.52 7.28
N ASN A 69 -6.29 0.31 7.69
CA ASN A 69 -4.91 0.02 8.03
C ASN A 69 -3.99 0.13 6.82
N CYS A 70 -4.44 -0.35 5.67
CA CYS A 70 -3.65 -0.27 4.45
C CYS A 70 -3.48 1.17 4.00
N LYS A 71 -4.54 1.97 4.11
CA LYS A 71 -4.46 3.36 3.69
C LYS A 71 -3.55 4.19 4.57
N THR A 72 -3.29 3.72 5.76
CA THR A 72 -2.30 4.34 6.62
C THR A 72 -0.90 3.80 6.33
N ALA A 73 -0.80 2.49 6.14
CA ALA A 73 0.50 1.85 5.96
C ALA A 73 1.14 2.17 4.61
N ILE A 74 0.34 2.30 3.56
CA ILE A 74 0.90 2.50 2.22
C ILE A 74 1.68 3.80 2.10
N PRO A 75 1.10 4.97 2.41
CA PRO A 75 1.89 6.21 2.31
C PRO A 75 3.06 6.22 3.29
N SER A 76 2.88 5.63 4.46
CA SER A 76 3.96 5.57 5.44
C SER A 76 5.12 4.74 4.91
N THR A 77 4.83 3.62 4.24
CA THR A 77 5.87 2.77 3.67
C THR A 77 6.59 3.49 2.52
N ILE A 78 5.83 4.18 1.67
CA ILE A 78 6.43 4.94 0.59
C ILE A 78 7.36 6.02 1.15
N LEU A 79 6.92 6.70 2.20
CA LEU A 79 7.73 7.72 2.83
C LEU A 79 9.02 7.11 3.39
N SER A 80 8.92 5.94 3.97
CA SER A 80 10.08 5.25 4.51
C SER A 80 11.09 4.89 3.41
N ILE A 81 10.58 4.46 2.26
CA ILE A 81 11.43 4.18 1.11
C ILE A 81 12.14 5.45 0.68
N GLY A 82 11.42 6.58 0.66
CA GLY A 82 12.02 7.85 0.31
C GLY A 82 13.13 8.24 1.26
N LYS A 83 12.92 8.02 2.55
CA LYS A 83 13.95 8.35 3.54
C LYS A 83 15.20 7.48 3.34
N GLU A 84 15.00 6.22 3.00
CA GLU A 84 16.12 5.34 2.75
C GLU A 84 16.91 5.80 1.54
N LEU A 85 16.20 6.19 0.49
CA LEU A 85 16.87 6.72 -0.70
C LEU A 85 17.63 7.98 -0.39
N TYR A 86 17.05 8.84 0.43
CA TYR A 86 17.70 10.06 0.84
C TYR A 86 18.99 9.76 1.60
N ASN A 87 18.94 8.79 2.51
CA ASN A 87 20.11 8.41 3.27
C ASN A 87 21.19 7.82 2.38
N ASN A 88 20.81 7.22 1.28
CA ASN A 88 21.75 6.68 0.30
C ASN A 88 22.16 7.73 -0.73
N LYS A 89 21.75 8.99 -0.52
CA LYS A 89 22.10 10.12 -1.37
C LYS A 89 21.50 10.04 -2.75
N ASP A 90 20.47 9.23 -2.92
CA ASP A 90 19.72 9.16 -4.17
C ASP A 90 18.57 10.16 -4.06
N PHE A 91 18.95 11.45 -4.14
CA PHE A 91 17.99 12.51 -3.85
C PHE A 91 16.88 12.62 -4.88
N THR A 92 17.19 12.30 -6.13
CA THR A 92 16.19 12.38 -7.19
C THR A 92 15.04 11.41 -6.92
N ASN A 93 15.38 10.16 -6.63
CA ASN A 93 14.36 9.16 -6.35
C ASN A 93 13.71 9.36 -4.99
N ALA A 94 14.47 9.89 -4.03
CA ALA A 94 13.92 10.21 -2.73
C ALA A 94 12.81 11.25 -2.86
N LYS A 95 13.07 12.30 -3.64
CA LYS A 95 12.07 13.32 -3.87
C LYS A 95 10.81 12.74 -4.51
N ALA A 96 11.01 11.88 -5.52
CA ALA A 96 9.89 11.26 -6.19
C ALA A 96 9.04 10.46 -5.20
N LYS A 97 9.69 9.74 -4.28
CA LYS A 97 8.95 8.95 -3.30
C LYS A 97 8.25 9.82 -2.29
N PHE A 98 8.86 10.92 -1.88
CA PHE A 98 8.19 11.84 -0.95
C PHE A 98 6.95 12.43 -1.60
N GLU A 99 7.05 12.79 -2.88
CA GLU A 99 5.90 13.33 -3.59
C GLU A 99 4.82 12.28 -3.77
N GLU A 100 5.23 11.04 -4.04
CA GLU A 100 4.29 9.95 -4.19
C GLU A 100 3.56 9.69 -2.87
N ALA A 101 4.28 9.70 -1.76
CA ALA A 101 3.68 9.47 -0.45
C ALA A 101 2.64 10.55 -0.14
N ALA A 102 2.99 11.79 -0.42
CA ALA A 102 2.05 12.89 -0.18
C ALA A 102 0.81 12.77 -1.04
N ALA A 103 1.01 12.41 -2.32
CA ALA A 103 -0.11 12.28 -3.24
C ALA A 103 -1.04 11.14 -2.82
N VAL A 104 -0.47 10.02 -2.41
CA VAL A 104 -1.27 8.87 -1.99
C VAL A 104 -1.99 9.17 -0.70
N ALA A 105 -1.31 9.83 0.25
CA ALA A 105 -1.94 10.19 1.50
C ALA A 105 -3.13 11.10 1.27
N LYS A 106 -2.98 12.04 0.37
CA LYS A 106 -4.07 12.94 0.03
C LYS A 106 -5.22 12.20 -0.62
N GLU A 107 -4.88 11.30 -1.53
CA GLU A 107 -5.90 10.50 -2.22
C GLU A 107 -6.71 9.70 -1.22
N TYR A 108 -6.06 9.19 -0.18
CA TYR A 108 -6.74 8.40 0.83
C TYR A 108 -7.39 9.23 1.92
N GLY A 109 -7.19 10.55 1.88
CA GLY A 109 -7.74 11.40 2.92
C GLY A 109 -6.89 11.45 4.18
N ASN A 110 -5.66 10.98 4.11
CA ASN A 110 -4.76 10.94 5.26
C ASN A 110 -3.74 12.07 5.19
N GLU A 111 -4.23 13.28 5.01
CA GLU A 111 -3.34 14.42 4.79
C GLU A 111 -2.36 14.65 5.92
N GLU A 112 -2.73 14.24 7.11
CA GLU A 112 -1.85 14.42 8.27
C GLU A 112 -0.60 13.58 8.19
N VAL A 113 -0.64 12.51 7.42
CA VAL A 113 0.50 11.62 7.27
C VAL A 113 1.61 12.29 6.48
N GLY A 114 1.23 13.09 5.51
CA GLY A 114 2.20 13.81 4.71
C GLY A 114 2.79 14.96 5.45
#